data_1dbf248e92ce71b684cb41408871b6b1
#
_entry.id   1dbf248e92ce71b684cb41408871b6b1
#
_cell.length_a   1.000
_cell.length_b   1.000
_cell.length_c   1.000
_cell.angle_alpha   90.00
_cell.angle_beta   90.00
_cell.angle_gamma   90.00
#
_symmetry.space_group_name_H-M   'P 1'
#
loop_
_entity.id
_entity.type
_entity.pdbx_description
1 polymer ?
#
loop_
_entity_poly.entity_id
_entity_poly.type
_entity_poly.pdbx_seq_one_letter_code
_entity_poly.pdbx_strand_id
1 'polypeptide(L)'
;ICTRAYRILTDEIGFPAQDIIFDPNIFAVATGIEEHNGYGVAFIDACRQIKATLPGAKVSGGLSNLSFSFRGNEQVREAMHSVFLYHAIQAGMDMAIVNAGQLAVYSDIPEDLRDPIEDVVLNRRPDATDRLLETAERFKGRGKKRVVDLRWREAPVEKRLEHALVEGVTDFIIED
;
A
#
# COMPACT_ATOMS: atom_id res chain seq x y z
N ILE A 1 19.21 11.01 -8.83
CA ILE A 1 18.51 10.55 -10.05
C ILE A 1 17.40 11.53 -10.38
N CYS A 2 16.41 11.76 -9.50
CA CYS A 2 15.23 12.62 -9.77
C CYS A 2 15.62 14.03 -10.23
N THR A 3 16.58 14.69 -9.56
CA THR A 3 17.04 16.03 -9.93
C THR A 3 17.60 16.09 -11.36
N ARG A 4 18.37 15.05 -11.78
CA ARG A 4 18.89 14.99 -13.13
C ARG A 4 17.78 14.80 -14.16
N ALA A 5 16.86 13.85 -13.89
CA ALA A 5 15.72 13.61 -14.77
C ALA A 5 14.84 14.85 -14.90
N TYR A 6 14.55 15.51 -13.79
CA TYR A 6 13.76 16.74 -13.75
C TYR A 6 14.37 17.83 -14.65
N ARG A 7 15.68 18.10 -14.51
CA ARG A 7 16.37 19.13 -15.31
C ARG A 7 16.36 18.80 -16.80
N ILE A 8 16.64 17.56 -17.18
CA ILE A 8 16.56 17.15 -18.58
C ILE A 8 15.16 17.38 -19.14
N LEU A 9 14.14 16.97 -18.42
CA LEU A 9 12.75 17.10 -18.87
C LEU A 9 12.31 18.56 -18.95
N THR A 10 12.60 19.38 -17.93
CA THR A 10 12.13 20.78 -17.88
C THR A 10 12.99 21.71 -18.71
N ASP A 11 14.32 21.64 -18.56
CA ASP A 11 15.23 22.65 -19.09
C ASP A 11 15.66 22.36 -20.53
N GLU A 12 15.81 21.08 -20.91
CA GLU A 12 16.27 20.68 -22.25
C GLU A 12 15.10 20.33 -23.19
N ILE A 13 14.04 19.69 -22.67
CA ILE A 13 12.90 19.20 -23.48
C ILE A 13 11.71 20.18 -23.39
N GLY A 14 11.61 21.00 -22.34
CA GLY A 14 10.47 21.88 -22.11
C GLY A 14 9.21 21.14 -21.61
N PHE A 15 9.38 19.98 -20.98
CA PHE A 15 8.26 19.19 -20.43
C PHE A 15 7.68 19.89 -19.20
N PRO A 16 6.32 20.00 -19.09
CA PRO A 16 5.71 20.66 -17.94
C PRO A 16 6.02 19.95 -16.63
N ALA A 17 6.55 20.67 -15.65
CA ALA A 17 6.97 20.10 -14.37
C ALA A 17 5.82 19.39 -13.62
N GLN A 18 4.57 19.90 -13.74
CA GLN A 18 3.37 19.31 -13.12
C GLN A 18 2.94 17.97 -13.73
N ASP A 19 3.47 17.59 -14.89
CA ASP A 19 3.20 16.33 -15.56
C ASP A 19 4.27 15.27 -15.24
N ILE A 20 5.32 15.65 -14.48
CA ILE A 20 6.36 14.74 -14.01
C ILE A 20 5.88 14.06 -12.72
N ILE A 21 5.88 12.73 -12.73
CA ILE A 21 5.55 11.90 -11.58
C ILE A 21 6.76 11.01 -11.27
N PHE A 22 7.32 11.14 -10.07
CA PHE A 22 8.38 10.25 -9.59
C PHE A 22 7.80 9.13 -8.73
N ASP A 23 8.28 7.91 -8.94
CA ASP A 23 8.03 6.78 -8.05
C ASP A 23 9.37 6.31 -7.46
N PRO A 24 9.65 6.66 -6.19
CA PRO A 24 10.88 6.24 -5.51
C PRO A 24 10.92 4.75 -5.13
N ASN A 25 9.93 3.98 -5.50
CA ASN A 25 9.64 2.60 -5.14
C ASN A 25 9.34 2.39 -3.65
N ILE A 26 8.19 1.79 -3.37
CA ILE A 26 7.85 1.28 -2.03
C ILE A 26 8.31 -0.18 -1.96
N PHE A 27 9.18 -0.48 -0.99
CA PHE A 27 9.66 -1.82 -0.71
C PHE A 27 9.02 -2.39 0.56
N ALA A 28 9.07 -3.73 0.69
CA ALA A 28 8.54 -4.42 1.84
C ALA A 28 9.32 -4.06 3.11
N VAL A 29 8.59 -3.86 4.21
CA VAL A 29 9.13 -3.72 5.56
C VAL A 29 8.80 -4.95 6.40
N ALA A 30 9.36 -5.06 7.60
CA ALA A 30 9.17 -6.20 8.52
C ALA A 30 9.45 -7.56 7.84
N THR A 31 10.52 -7.64 7.07
CA THR A 31 10.92 -8.84 6.34
C THR A 31 11.85 -9.75 7.15
N GLY A 32 12.30 -9.30 8.34
CA GLY A 32 13.36 -9.93 9.12
C GLY A 32 14.79 -9.62 8.64
N ILE A 33 14.94 -8.83 7.57
CA ILE A 33 16.22 -8.37 7.05
C ILE A 33 16.45 -6.95 7.57
N GLU A 34 17.53 -6.73 8.31
CA GLU A 34 17.81 -5.44 8.99
C GLU A 34 17.88 -4.26 8.02
N GLU A 35 18.50 -4.46 6.84
CA GLU A 35 18.59 -3.44 5.78
C GLU A 35 17.22 -2.91 5.34
N HIS A 36 16.17 -3.75 5.39
CA HIS A 36 14.83 -3.37 4.98
C HIS A 36 14.06 -2.52 5.99
N ASN A 37 14.53 -2.44 7.23
CA ASN A 37 13.83 -1.70 8.29
C ASN A 37 13.72 -0.20 7.98
N GLY A 38 14.66 0.35 7.22
CA GLY A 38 14.69 1.76 6.85
C GLY A 38 13.86 2.13 5.61
N TYR A 39 13.31 1.19 4.86
CA TYR A 39 12.70 1.47 3.56
C TYR A 39 11.43 2.34 3.63
N GLY A 40 10.62 2.19 4.67
CA GLY A 40 9.45 3.05 4.89
C GLY A 40 9.86 4.51 5.09
N VAL A 41 10.82 4.75 5.97
CA VAL A 41 11.37 6.08 6.25
C VAL A 41 12.04 6.66 5.01
N ALA A 42 12.84 5.86 4.30
CA ALA A 42 13.53 6.31 3.09
C ALA A 42 12.56 6.80 2.01
N PHE A 43 11.43 6.13 1.80
CA PHE A 43 10.39 6.58 0.87
C PHE A 43 9.76 7.90 1.33
N ILE A 44 9.39 8.00 2.61
CA ILE A 44 8.79 9.22 3.20
C ILE A 44 9.75 10.41 3.06
N ASP A 45 11.04 10.20 3.31
CA ASP A 45 12.07 11.24 3.15
C ASP A 45 12.30 11.59 1.68
N ALA A 46 12.25 10.63 0.77
CA ALA A 46 12.30 10.90 -0.66
C ALA A 46 11.13 11.79 -1.11
N CYS A 47 9.90 11.55 -0.61
CA CYS A 47 8.76 12.45 -0.86
C CYS A 47 9.08 13.88 -0.44
N ARG A 48 9.56 14.09 0.80
CA ARG A 48 9.93 15.44 1.30
C ARG A 48 10.98 16.09 0.42
N GLN A 49 12.03 15.37 0.05
CA GLN A 49 13.11 15.89 -0.78
C GLN A 49 12.63 16.26 -2.18
N ILE A 50 11.83 15.41 -2.84
CA ILE A 50 11.28 15.70 -4.17
C ILE A 50 10.42 16.97 -4.11
N LYS A 51 9.51 17.05 -3.16
CA LYS A 51 8.62 18.23 -3.01
C LYS A 51 9.38 19.51 -2.70
N ALA A 52 10.46 19.43 -1.90
CA ALA A 52 11.27 20.58 -1.55
C ALA A 52 12.19 21.08 -2.68
N THR A 53 12.65 20.15 -3.56
CA THR A 53 13.73 20.47 -4.51
C THR A 53 13.30 20.47 -5.97
N LEU A 54 12.15 19.90 -6.31
CA LEU A 54 11.66 19.73 -7.69
C LEU A 54 10.24 20.32 -7.82
N PRO A 55 10.12 21.66 -7.94
CA PRO A 55 8.84 22.36 -7.92
C PRO A 55 7.90 21.85 -9.03
N GLY A 56 6.65 21.56 -8.67
CA GLY A 56 5.63 21.07 -9.60
C GLY A 56 5.61 19.54 -9.77
N ALA A 57 6.73 18.85 -9.56
CA ALA A 57 6.76 17.40 -9.67
C ALA A 57 5.90 16.71 -8.61
N LYS A 58 5.32 15.57 -8.99
CA LYS A 58 4.44 14.74 -8.16
C LYS A 58 5.14 13.46 -7.76
N VAL A 59 4.63 12.84 -6.69
CA VAL A 59 5.14 11.57 -6.16
C VAL A 59 4.03 10.53 -6.14
N SER A 60 4.33 9.35 -6.68
CA SER A 60 3.48 8.18 -6.66
C SER A 60 4.19 7.00 -5.99
N GLY A 61 3.45 5.95 -5.63
CA GLY A 61 4.02 4.69 -5.15
C GLY A 61 3.05 3.52 -5.15
N GLY A 62 3.58 2.32 -5.40
CA GLY A 62 2.84 1.06 -5.35
C GLY A 62 2.73 0.53 -3.91
N LEU A 63 1.62 0.83 -3.23
CA LEU A 63 1.45 0.64 -1.79
C LEU A 63 1.47 -0.82 -1.33
N SER A 64 0.96 -1.74 -2.14
CA SER A 64 0.82 -3.16 -1.77
C SER A 64 2.15 -3.85 -1.45
N ASN A 65 3.26 -3.34 -1.99
CA ASN A 65 4.60 -3.88 -1.72
C ASN A 65 5.00 -3.74 -0.25
N LEU A 66 4.61 -2.66 0.42
CA LEU A 66 4.97 -2.38 1.81
C LEU A 66 4.72 -3.56 2.74
N SER A 67 3.54 -4.18 2.59
CA SER A 67 3.02 -5.21 3.48
C SER A 67 3.20 -6.63 2.96
N PHE A 68 4.13 -6.84 2.04
CA PHE A 68 4.37 -8.15 1.40
C PHE A 68 4.65 -9.26 2.41
N SER A 69 5.34 -8.94 3.52
CA SER A 69 5.67 -9.88 4.61
C SER A 69 4.42 -10.40 5.35
N PHE A 70 3.28 -9.73 5.22
CA PHE A 70 2.02 -10.07 5.88
C PHE A 70 0.96 -10.61 4.92
N ARG A 71 1.35 -11.18 3.77
CA ARG A 71 0.40 -11.85 2.87
C ARG A 71 -0.40 -12.90 3.61
N GLY A 72 -1.73 -12.89 3.40
CA GLY A 72 -2.67 -13.78 4.10
C GLY A 72 -3.20 -13.22 5.43
N ASN A 73 -2.75 -12.03 5.87
CA ASN A 73 -3.33 -11.31 7.00
C ASN A 73 -3.82 -9.94 6.53
N GLU A 74 -4.97 -9.92 5.86
CA GLU A 74 -5.49 -8.72 5.19
C GLU A 74 -5.75 -7.58 6.17
N GLN A 75 -6.19 -7.86 7.40
CA GLN A 75 -6.45 -6.83 8.39
C GLN A 75 -5.17 -6.06 8.77
N VAL A 76 -4.06 -6.76 8.97
CA VAL A 76 -2.76 -6.13 9.25
C VAL A 76 -2.26 -5.36 8.02
N ARG A 77 -2.43 -5.92 6.82
CA ARG A 77 -2.02 -5.27 5.57
C ARG A 77 -2.77 -3.96 5.34
N GLU A 78 -4.09 -3.97 5.50
CA GLU A 78 -4.94 -2.78 5.38
C GLU A 78 -4.51 -1.69 6.37
N ALA A 79 -4.25 -2.06 7.62
CA ALA A 79 -3.75 -1.14 8.64
C ALA A 79 -2.35 -0.58 8.28
N MET A 80 -1.43 -1.43 7.80
CA MET A 80 -0.09 -1.00 7.34
C MET A 80 -0.19 0.01 6.19
N HIS A 81 -1.07 -0.24 5.23
CA HIS A 81 -1.28 0.67 4.11
C HIS A 81 -1.78 2.04 4.59
N SER A 82 -2.74 2.04 5.50
CA SER A 82 -3.34 3.28 6.01
C SER A 82 -2.38 4.09 6.87
N VAL A 83 -1.60 3.42 7.73
CA VAL A 83 -0.56 4.07 8.56
C VAL A 83 0.53 4.67 7.67
N PHE A 84 1.02 3.91 6.68
CA PHE A 84 2.03 4.42 5.77
C PHE A 84 1.53 5.64 4.97
N LEU A 85 0.33 5.55 4.38
CA LEU A 85 -0.26 6.65 3.63
C LEU A 85 -0.44 7.90 4.49
N TYR A 86 -0.86 7.75 5.74
CA TYR A 86 -0.99 8.88 6.65
C TYR A 86 0.32 9.69 6.75
N HIS A 87 1.45 9.02 6.91
CA HIS A 87 2.76 9.69 7.00
C HIS A 87 3.30 10.14 5.63
N ALA A 88 3.11 9.35 4.58
CA ALA A 88 3.60 9.66 3.24
C ALA A 88 2.87 10.85 2.61
N ILE A 89 1.55 10.96 2.81
CA ILE A 89 0.75 12.11 2.34
C ILE A 89 1.20 13.40 3.04
N GLN A 90 1.44 13.37 4.35
CA GLN A 90 1.99 14.51 5.07
C GLN A 90 3.39 14.90 4.59
N ALA A 91 4.15 13.95 4.07
CA ALA A 91 5.46 14.19 3.47
C ALA A 91 5.39 14.70 2.02
N GLY A 92 4.19 14.75 1.42
CA GLY A 92 3.96 15.27 0.08
C GLY A 92 3.72 14.22 -1.01
N MET A 93 3.42 12.97 -0.65
CA MET A 93 2.96 11.97 -1.62
C MET A 93 1.63 12.40 -2.24
N ASP A 94 1.53 12.42 -3.57
CA ASP A 94 0.35 12.91 -4.29
C ASP A 94 -0.59 11.78 -4.72
N MET A 95 -0.06 10.60 -5.01
CA MET A 95 -0.79 9.46 -5.57
C MET A 95 -0.31 8.15 -4.99
N ALA A 96 -1.22 7.16 -4.90
CA ALA A 96 -0.89 5.80 -4.53
C ALA A 96 -1.61 4.79 -5.43
N ILE A 97 -0.90 3.75 -5.84
CA ILE A 97 -1.53 2.58 -6.47
C ILE A 97 -1.89 1.62 -5.34
N VAL A 98 -3.18 1.49 -5.08
CA VAL A 98 -3.71 0.74 -3.93
C VAL A 98 -5.12 0.23 -4.23
N ASN A 99 -5.53 -0.85 -3.57
CA ASN A 99 -6.94 -1.23 -3.55
C ASN A 99 -7.68 -0.31 -2.57
N ALA A 100 -8.40 0.68 -3.11
CA ALA A 100 -9.12 1.69 -2.32
C ALA A 100 -10.18 1.08 -1.38
N GLY A 101 -10.74 -0.08 -1.71
CA GLY A 101 -11.69 -0.81 -0.87
C GLY A 101 -11.06 -1.52 0.33
N GLN A 102 -9.74 -1.52 0.42
CA GLN A 102 -8.94 -2.15 1.48
C GLN A 102 -8.11 -1.12 2.27
N LEU A 103 -8.63 0.06 2.46
CA LEU A 103 -8.03 1.09 3.32
C LEU A 103 -8.90 1.29 4.55
N ALA A 104 -8.28 1.26 5.72
CA ALA A 104 -8.90 1.69 6.97
C ALA A 104 -8.72 3.21 7.15
N VAL A 105 -9.61 3.85 7.89
CA VAL A 105 -9.36 5.21 8.37
C VAL A 105 -8.31 5.14 9.48
N TYR A 106 -7.25 5.94 9.38
CA TYR A 106 -6.11 5.90 10.32
C TYR A 106 -6.55 6.01 11.80
N SER A 107 -7.49 6.92 12.10
CA SER A 107 -8.02 7.10 13.47
C SER A 107 -8.81 5.92 14.00
N ASP A 108 -9.34 5.08 13.12
CA ASP A 108 -10.20 3.95 13.48
C ASP A 108 -9.39 2.66 13.68
N ILE A 109 -8.09 2.69 13.37
CA ILE A 109 -7.19 1.56 13.62
C ILE A 109 -6.96 1.44 15.13
N PRO A 110 -7.24 0.27 15.75
CA PRO A 110 -6.97 0.06 17.16
C PRO A 110 -5.51 0.37 17.53
N GLU A 111 -5.30 1.04 18.65
CA GLU A 111 -3.96 1.47 19.09
C GLU A 111 -2.98 0.30 19.23
N ASP A 112 -3.46 -0.84 19.73
CA ASP A 112 -2.66 -2.05 19.88
C ASP A 112 -2.23 -2.69 18.56
N LEU A 113 -2.81 -2.28 17.41
CA LEU A 113 -2.36 -2.63 16.07
C LEU A 113 -1.60 -1.47 15.42
N ARG A 114 -2.10 -0.23 15.57
CA ARG A 114 -1.53 0.97 14.94
C ARG A 114 -0.10 1.22 15.41
N ASP A 115 0.12 1.22 16.73
CA ASP A 115 1.41 1.59 17.29
C ASP A 115 2.56 0.64 16.88
N PRO A 116 2.41 -0.70 16.91
CA PRO A 116 3.42 -1.60 16.35
C PRO A 116 3.67 -1.41 14.85
N ILE A 117 2.64 -1.06 14.07
CA ILE A 117 2.78 -0.74 12.64
C ILE A 117 3.58 0.55 12.46
N GLU A 118 3.30 1.60 13.23
CA GLU A 118 4.08 2.84 13.18
C GLU A 118 5.54 2.62 13.55
N ASP A 119 5.80 1.80 14.58
CA ASP A 119 7.16 1.45 14.97
C ASP A 119 7.94 0.83 13.80
N VAL A 120 7.28 -0.04 13.01
CA VAL A 120 7.87 -0.65 11.81
C VAL A 120 8.01 0.36 10.67
N VAL A 121 6.93 1.07 10.31
CA VAL A 121 6.92 2.00 9.17
C VAL A 121 7.92 3.13 9.35
N LEU A 122 8.05 3.63 10.57
CA LEU A 122 8.93 4.74 10.92
C LEU A 122 10.28 4.29 11.52
N ASN A 123 10.52 2.97 11.56
CA ASN A 123 11.74 2.38 12.11
C ASN A 123 12.11 2.96 13.49
N ARG A 124 11.11 3.04 14.39
CA ARG A 124 11.27 3.71 15.71
C ARG A 124 12.08 2.90 16.71
N ARG A 125 12.19 1.57 16.48
CA ARG A 125 12.82 0.66 17.44
C ARG A 125 13.35 -0.60 16.76
N PRO A 126 14.43 -1.19 17.29
CA PRO A 126 15.07 -2.36 16.67
C PRO A 126 14.21 -3.64 16.70
N ASP A 127 13.33 -3.80 17.70
CA ASP A 127 12.44 -4.95 17.87
C ASP A 127 11.04 -4.76 17.25
N ALA A 128 10.86 -3.72 16.39
CA ALA A 128 9.56 -3.38 15.79
C ALA A 128 8.96 -4.54 15.00
N THR A 129 9.78 -5.24 14.22
CA THR A 129 9.34 -6.38 13.42
C THR A 129 8.78 -7.51 14.28
N ASP A 130 9.49 -7.91 15.32
CA ASP A 130 9.08 -9.01 16.21
C ASP A 130 7.77 -8.69 16.93
N ARG A 131 7.64 -7.45 17.41
CA ARG A 131 6.41 -6.97 18.05
C ARG A 131 5.21 -6.95 17.10
N LEU A 132 5.43 -6.53 15.85
CA LEU A 132 4.35 -6.54 14.86
C LEU A 132 3.96 -7.98 14.49
N LEU A 133 4.90 -8.91 14.40
CA LEU A 133 4.63 -10.33 14.17
C LEU A 133 3.77 -10.93 15.30
N GLU A 134 4.12 -10.69 16.56
CA GLU A 134 3.32 -11.12 17.71
C GLU A 134 1.90 -10.52 17.70
N THR A 135 1.80 -9.24 17.36
CA THR A 135 0.52 -8.56 17.22
C THR A 135 -0.31 -9.16 16.09
N ALA A 136 0.31 -9.40 14.93
CA ALA A 136 -0.34 -9.92 13.73
C ALA A 136 -1.01 -11.29 13.96
N GLU A 137 -0.44 -12.15 14.80
CA GLU A 137 -1.05 -13.45 15.16
C GLU A 137 -2.40 -13.27 15.88
N ARG A 138 -2.57 -12.22 16.69
CA ARG A 138 -3.84 -11.92 17.38
C ARG A 138 -4.94 -11.45 16.44
N PHE A 139 -4.57 -10.88 15.29
CA PHE A 139 -5.49 -10.39 14.26
C PHE A 139 -5.68 -11.40 13.11
N LYS A 140 -5.01 -12.54 13.13
CA LYS A 140 -5.14 -13.60 12.13
C LYS A 140 -6.53 -14.21 12.16
N GLY A 141 -7.23 -14.18 11.04
CA GLY A 141 -8.58 -14.75 10.91
C GLY A 141 -9.72 -13.87 11.44
N ARG A 142 -9.45 -12.66 11.95
CA ARG A 142 -10.48 -11.69 12.34
C ARG A 142 -10.94 -10.78 11.20
N GLY A 143 -10.36 -10.91 10.02
CA GLY A 143 -10.80 -10.17 8.83
C GLY A 143 -12.30 -10.40 8.57
N LYS A 144 -13.00 -9.37 8.09
CA LYS A 144 -14.39 -9.52 7.64
C LYS A 144 -14.46 -10.72 6.71
N LYS A 145 -15.10 -11.82 7.12
CA LYS A 145 -15.47 -12.88 6.18
C LYS A 145 -16.25 -12.17 5.09
N ARG A 146 -15.71 -12.11 3.89
CA ARG A 146 -16.45 -11.66 2.72
C ARG A 146 -17.66 -12.56 2.66
N VAL A 147 -18.83 -12.05 2.98
CA VAL A 147 -20.07 -12.79 2.76
C VAL A 147 -20.14 -12.91 1.25
N VAL A 148 -19.83 -14.08 0.74
CA VAL A 148 -19.93 -14.35 -0.70
C VAL A 148 -21.42 -14.37 -0.99
N ASP A 149 -21.90 -13.32 -1.65
CA ASP A 149 -23.28 -13.30 -2.14
C ASP A 149 -23.39 -14.27 -3.32
N LEU A 150 -23.99 -15.43 -3.09
CA LEU A 150 -24.20 -16.47 -4.09
C LEU A 150 -25.54 -16.35 -4.84
N ARG A 151 -26.34 -15.31 -4.63
CA ARG A 151 -27.64 -15.13 -5.30
C ARG A 151 -27.51 -15.11 -6.84
N TRP A 152 -26.37 -14.66 -7.36
CA TRP A 152 -26.09 -14.70 -8.79
C TRP A 152 -26.02 -16.13 -9.36
N ARG A 153 -25.79 -17.14 -8.52
CA ARG A 153 -25.80 -18.59 -8.92
C ARG A 153 -27.19 -19.08 -9.32
N GLU A 154 -28.24 -18.40 -8.91
CA GLU A 154 -29.63 -18.74 -9.28
C GLU A 154 -30.00 -18.28 -10.71
N ALA A 155 -29.17 -17.46 -11.34
CA ALA A 155 -29.37 -16.97 -12.69
C ALA A 155 -29.03 -18.02 -13.75
N PRO A 156 -29.56 -17.88 -15.02
CA PRO A 156 -29.15 -18.69 -16.15
C PRO A 156 -27.62 -18.70 -16.36
N VAL A 157 -27.10 -19.77 -16.99
CA VAL A 157 -25.66 -20.00 -17.12
C VAL A 157 -24.93 -18.83 -17.78
N GLU A 158 -25.52 -18.23 -18.81
CA GLU A 158 -24.95 -17.08 -19.52
C GLU A 158 -24.71 -15.87 -18.57
N LYS A 159 -25.66 -15.64 -17.66
CA LYS A 159 -25.54 -14.57 -16.67
C LYS A 159 -24.57 -14.90 -15.54
N ARG A 160 -24.44 -16.18 -15.21
CA ARG A 160 -23.43 -16.62 -14.24
C ARG A 160 -22.02 -16.48 -14.80
N LEU A 161 -21.81 -16.87 -16.07
CA LEU A 161 -20.53 -16.66 -16.76
C LEU A 161 -20.18 -15.18 -16.91
N GLU A 162 -21.15 -14.34 -17.29
CA GLU A 162 -20.98 -12.88 -17.35
C GLU A 162 -20.51 -12.33 -15.99
N HIS A 163 -21.22 -12.68 -14.90
CA HIS A 163 -20.88 -12.25 -13.55
C HIS A 163 -19.49 -12.74 -13.13
N ALA A 164 -19.20 -14.03 -13.35
CA ALA A 164 -17.93 -14.62 -12.99
C ALA A 164 -16.74 -13.96 -13.70
N LEU A 165 -16.89 -13.61 -14.98
CA LEU A 165 -15.88 -12.91 -15.77
C LEU A 165 -15.66 -11.46 -15.27
N VAL A 166 -16.74 -10.73 -14.99
CA VAL A 166 -16.68 -9.34 -14.50
C VAL A 166 -16.06 -9.26 -13.12
N GLU A 167 -16.44 -10.16 -12.21
CA GLU A 167 -15.99 -10.16 -10.82
C GLU A 167 -14.71 -10.98 -10.58
N GLY A 168 -14.20 -11.66 -11.60
CA GLY A 168 -12.99 -12.50 -11.49
C GLY A 168 -13.20 -13.75 -10.64
N VAL A 169 -14.41 -14.32 -10.61
CA VAL A 169 -14.74 -15.53 -9.84
C VAL A 169 -14.36 -16.77 -10.65
N THR A 170 -13.53 -17.63 -10.11
CA THR A 170 -13.07 -18.86 -10.77
C THR A 170 -13.59 -20.16 -10.13
N ASP A 171 -14.24 -20.05 -8.96
CA ASP A 171 -14.62 -21.21 -8.14
C ASP A 171 -15.60 -22.17 -8.83
N PHE A 172 -16.35 -21.68 -9.83
CA PHE A 172 -17.40 -22.42 -10.54
C PHE A 172 -17.09 -22.69 -12.02
N ILE A 173 -15.85 -22.46 -12.44
CA ILE A 173 -15.44 -22.54 -13.87
C ILE A 173 -15.66 -23.92 -14.50
N ILE A 174 -15.75 -25.00 -13.69
CA ILE A 174 -15.98 -26.36 -14.17
C ILE A 174 -17.48 -26.70 -14.17
N GLU A 175 -18.28 -26.01 -13.34
CA GLU A 175 -19.71 -26.29 -13.19
C GLU A 175 -20.58 -25.52 -14.21
N ASP A 176 -20.10 -24.36 -14.64
CA ASP A 176 -20.76 -23.44 -15.57
C ASP A 176 -20.25 -23.61 -16.99
#